data_6f0621b592686908039bbb0de1229661
#
_entry.id   6f0621b592686908039bbb0de1229661
#
_cell.length_a   1.000
_cell.length_b   1.000
_cell.length_c   1.000
_cell.angle_alpha   90.00
_cell.angle_beta   90.00
_cell.angle_gamma   90.00
#
_symmetry.space_group_name_H-M   'P 1'
#
loop_
_entity.id
_entity.type
_entity.pdbx_description
1 polymer ?
#
loop_
_entity_poly.entity_id
_entity_poly.type
_entity_poly.pdbx_seq_one_letter_code
_entity_poly.pdbx_strand_id
1 'polypeptide(L)'
;MRRLRPAWSALWVAALFAATVAQAAPDAGPGPAQALDPNLVRKLTPGQSACLGDGTGFVRARIRGALNVDLNWKDAQLACAGDARPDGSGLRVSFAGPGPGGRVLRLVFGIRSAHEGKPGRELPTNLTVLLDGGRIFATQGDDKCTTDQLSQRQLPGSPGLRAWRIQARGFCVTPANAIDGTGRILVSRFDFAGRVEFSGRG
;
A
#
# COMPACT_ATOMS: atom_id res chain seq x y z
N MET A 1 3.22 97.33 -7.17
CA MET A 1 2.69 96.14 -6.66
C MET A 1 3.03 94.97 -7.64
N ARG A 2 4.13 94.26 -7.41
CA ARG A 2 4.62 93.15 -8.25
C ARG A 2 4.40 91.85 -7.49
N ARG A 3 3.54 90.97 -8.03
CA ARG A 3 3.36 89.64 -7.46
C ARG A 3 4.37 88.67 -8.07
N LEU A 4 5.22 88.12 -7.23
CA LEU A 4 6.15 87.06 -7.53
C LEU A 4 5.37 85.71 -7.59
N ARG A 5 5.54 84.93 -8.67
CA ARG A 5 5.09 83.60 -8.83
C ARG A 5 6.17 82.61 -8.36
N PRO A 6 5.90 81.63 -7.54
CA PRO A 6 6.88 80.55 -7.28
C PRO A 6 6.88 79.52 -8.40
N ALA A 7 8.09 79.16 -8.82
CA ALA A 7 8.35 78.06 -9.74
C ALA A 7 8.21 76.70 -9.00
N TRP A 8 7.37 75.87 -9.51
CA TRP A 8 7.29 74.48 -9.02
C TRP A 8 8.18 73.58 -9.88
N SER A 9 9.28 73.10 -9.27
CA SER A 9 10.15 72.07 -9.85
C SER A 9 9.48 70.73 -9.73
N ALA A 10 9.08 70.14 -10.83
CA ALA A 10 8.56 68.78 -10.91
C ALA A 10 9.75 67.79 -10.82
N LEU A 11 9.88 67.08 -9.71
CA LEU A 11 10.76 65.93 -9.56
C LEU A 11 10.06 64.69 -10.15
N TRP A 12 10.56 64.24 -11.28
CA TRP A 12 10.16 62.92 -11.83
C TRP A 12 10.88 61.84 -11.06
N VAL A 13 10.15 61.09 -10.23
CA VAL A 13 10.61 59.85 -9.63
C VAL A 13 10.32 58.73 -10.63
N ALA A 14 11.40 58.24 -11.25
CA ALA A 14 11.31 57.03 -12.07
C ALA A 14 11.18 55.79 -11.16
N ALA A 15 9.97 55.23 -11.06
CA ALA A 15 9.75 53.96 -10.39
C ALA A 15 10.20 52.82 -11.31
N LEU A 16 11.34 52.23 -10.98
CA LEU A 16 11.81 50.96 -11.56
C LEU A 16 10.92 49.83 -11.02
N PHE A 17 9.96 49.39 -11.82
CA PHE A 17 9.25 48.11 -11.56
C PHE A 17 10.21 46.96 -11.88
N ALA A 18 10.81 46.38 -10.85
CA ALA A 18 11.44 45.10 -10.95
C ALA A 18 10.33 44.01 -11.13
N ALA A 19 10.18 43.54 -12.35
CA ALA A 19 9.34 42.39 -12.64
C ALA A 19 10.00 41.11 -12.04
N THR A 20 9.52 40.68 -10.89
CA THR A 20 9.85 39.35 -10.35
C THR A 20 9.16 38.32 -11.22
N VAL A 21 9.93 37.67 -12.08
CA VAL A 21 9.50 36.46 -12.78
C VAL A 21 9.32 35.39 -11.74
N ALA A 22 8.08 35.08 -11.39
CA ALA A 22 7.75 33.91 -10.60
C ALA A 22 8.12 32.66 -11.45
N GLN A 23 9.22 32.02 -11.13
CA GLN A 23 9.55 30.71 -11.66
C GLN A 23 8.51 29.74 -11.10
N ALA A 24 7.62 29.27 -11.97
CA ALA A 24 6.75 28.13 -11.67
C ALA A 24 7.66 26.95 -11.33
N ALA A 25 7.48 26.41 -10.12
CA ALA A 25 8.11 25.14 -9.76
C ALA A 25 7.67 24.08 -10.77
N PRO A 26 8.58 23.23 -11.27
CA PRO A 26 8.18 22.13 -12.13
C PRO A 26 7.17 21.26 -11.35
N ASP A 27 6.01 21.01 -11.98
CA ASP A 27 5.05 20.02 -11.51
C ASP A 27 5.81 18.73 -11.19
N ALA A 28 5.80 18.37 -9.91
CA ALA A 28 6.24 17.05 -9.50
C ALA A 28 5.26 16.05 -10.14
N GLY A 29 5.62 15.55 -11.31
CA GLY A 29 4.93 14.44 -11.94
C GLY A 29 4.75 13.30 -10.95
N PRO A 30 3.79 12.38 -11.17
CA PRO A 30 3.57 11.25 -10.28
C PRO A 30 4.91 10.56 -10.04
N GLY A 31 5.37 10.58 -8.79
CA GLY A 31 6.63 9.95 -8.40
C GLY A 31 6.65 8.51 -8.90
N PRO A 32 7.81 7.97 -9.29
CA PRO A 32 7.91 6.63 -9.80
C PRO A 32 7.22 5.69 -8.81
N ALA A 33 6.30 4.87 -9.33
CA ALA A 33 5.65 3.81 -8.55
C ALA A 33 6.76 3.11 -7.75
N GLN A 34 6.69 3.20 -6.42
CA GLN A 34 7.73 2.66 -5.56
C GLN A 34 7.92 1.20 -5.95
N ALA A 35 9.05 0.91 -6.57
CA ALA A 35 9.42 -0.43 -6.95
C ALA A 35 9.35 -1.28 -5.67
N LEU A 36 8.51 -2.32 -5.70
CA LEU A 36 8.42 -3.29 -4.61
C LEU A 36 9.84 -3.77 -4.32
N ASP A 37 10.26 -3.63 -3.07
CA ASP A 37 11.59 -4.03 -2.62
C ASP A 37 11.86 -5.47 -3.10
N PRO A 38 12.86 -5.69 -3.98
CA PRO A 38 13.17 -7.03 -4.49
C PRO A 38 13.48 -8.03 -3.37
N ASN A 39 13.92 -7.55 -2.20
CA ASN A 39 14.20 -8.39 -1.05
C ASN A 39 12.91 -8.89 -0.38
N LEU A 40 11.79 -8.15 -0.46
CA LEU A 40 10.50 -8.62 0.01
C LEU A 40 9.97 -9.77 -0.86
N VAL A 41 10.16 -9.65 -2.16
CA VAL A 41 9.81 -10.70 -3.14
C VAL A 41 10.65 -11.97 -2.89
N ARG A 42 11.92 -11.80 -2.53
CA ARG A 42 12.85 -12.91 -2.28
C ARG A 42 12.59 -13.63 -0.96
N LYS A 43 12.02 -12.96 0.04
CA LYS A 43 11.75 -13.52 1.38
C LYS A 43 10.53 -14.45 1.45
N LEU A 44 9.67 -14.42 0.43
CA LEU A 44 8.41 -15.17 0.40
C LEU A 44 8.53 -16.33 -0.58
N THR A 45 9.26 -17.37 -0.22
CA THR A 45 9.28 -18.63 -0.99
C THR A 45 8.29 -19.59 -0.36
N PRO A 46 7.28 -20.06 -1.10
CA PRO A 46 6.36 -21.09 -0.59
C PRO A 46 7.13 -22.32 -0.13
N GLY A 47 6.78 -22.86 1.03
CA GLY A 47 7.33 -24.09 1.55
C GLY A 47 8.55 -23.97 2.46
N GLN A 48 9.11 -22.78 2.68
CA GLN A 48 10.25 -22.59 3.60
C GLN A 48 9.88 -22.21 5.03
N SER A 49 8.67 -21.73 5.27
CA SER A 49 8.16 -21.43 6.62
C SER A 49 6.64 -21.43 6.59
N ALA A 50 6.00 -22.10 7.53
CA ALA A 50 4.58 -21.92 7.79
C ALA A 50 4.31 -20.43 8.13
N CYS A 51 3.20 -19.90 7.66
CA CYS A 51 2.80 -18.51 7.92
C CYS A 51 2.56 -18.25 9.41
N LEU A 52 1.89 -19.21 10.06
CA LEU A 52 1.68 -19.26 11.51
C LEU A 52 2.20 -20.59 12.03
N GLY A 53 3.02 -20.55 13.07
CA GLY A 53 3.63 -21.75 13.65
C GLY A 53 2.64 -22.78 14.22
N ASP A 54 1.37 -22.41 14.39
CA ASP A 54 0.28 -23.25 14.84
C ASP A 54 -0.52 -23.89 13.67
N GLY A 55 -0.10 -23.66 12.42
CA GLY A 55 -0.76 -24.21 11.23
C GLY A 55 -2.12 -23.59 10.88
N THR A 56 -2.50 -22.48 11.54
CA THR A 56 -3.83 -21.87 11.37
C THR A 56 -3.85 -20.69 10.40
N GLY A 57 -2.74 -20.43 9.69
CA GLY A 57 -2.68 -19.45 8.63
C GLY A 57 -3.49 -19.87 7.41
N PHE A 58 -4.10 -18.92 6.74
CA PHE A 58 -4.81 -19.18 5.50
C PHE A 58 -5.00 -17.93 4.66
N VAL A 59 -5.29 -18.13 3.36
CA VAL A 59 -5.81 -17.10 2.46
C VAL A 59 -6.94 -17.68 1.64
N ARG A 60 -8.07 -17.01 1.63
CA ARG A 60 -9.17 -17.23 0.70
C ARG A 60 -9.44 -15.97 -0.07
N ALA A 61 -9.50 -16.04 -1.38
CA ALA A 61 -9.82 -14.88 -2.20
C ALA A 61 -10.48 -15.30 -3.50
N ARG A 62 -11.38 -14.46 -3.99
CA ARG A 62 -12.00 -14.63 -5.30
C ARG A 62 -11.50 -13.55 -6.24
N ILE A 63 -10.77 -13.95 -7.26
CA ILE A 63 -10.17 -13.07 -8.28
C ILE A 63 -10.81 -13.33 -9.62
N ARG A 64 -11.23 -12.29 -10.33
CA ARG A 64 -11.89 -12.37 -11.65
C ARG A 64 -11.35 -11.29 -12.59
N GLY A 65 -11.38 -11.59 -13.90
CA GLY A 65 -10.92 -10.70 -14.95
C GLY A 65 -9.75 -11.29 -15.73
N ALA A 66 -8.68 -10.56 -15.90
CA ALA A 66 -7.47 -11.02 -16.58
C ALA A 66 -6.77 -12.19 -15.85
N LEU A 67 -7.17 -12.46 -14.63
CA LEU A 67 -6.84 -13.63 -13.83
C LEU A 67 -8.13 -14.14 -13.19
N ASN A 68 -8.47 -15.42 -13.45
CA ASN A 68 -9.65 -16.07 -12.87
C ASN A 68 -9.19 -17.19 -11.95
N VAL A 69 -9.30 -16.97 -10.63
CA VAL A 69 -8.91 -17.98 -9.63
C VAL A 69 -9.68 -17.79 -8.32
N ASP A 70 -10.07 -18.90 -7.72
CA ASP A 70 -10.56 -18.98 -6.34
C ASP A 70 -9.43 -19.55 -5.48
N LEU A 71 -8.86 -18.72 -4.63
CA LEU A 71 -7.81 -19.12 -3.71
C LEU A 71 -8.40 -19.73 -2.44
N ASN A 72 -7.78 -20.80 -1.98
CA ASN A 72 -8.06 -21.42 -0.70
C ASN A 72 -6.77 -22.04 -0.16
N TRP A 73 -5.80 -21.20 0.12
CA TRP A 73 -4.52 -21.62 0.65
C TRP A 73 -4.61 -21.90 2.15
N LYS A 74 -3.96 -22.97 2.57
CA LYS A 74 -3.74 -23.30 3.97
C LYS A 74 -2.31 -22.97 4.37
N ASP A 75 -2.05 -22.90 5.65
CA ASP A 75 -0.77 -22.48 6.23
C ASP A 75 0.44 -23.17 5.58
N ALA A 76 0.38 -24.49 5.40
CA ALA A 76 1.47 -25.25 4.77
C ALA A 76 1.73 -24.91 3.30
N GLN A 77 0.82 -24.20 2.64
CA GLN A 77 0.92 -23.86 1.21
C GLN A 77 1.41 -22.42 1.01
N LEU A 78 1.51 -21.65 2.05
CA LEU A 78 1.79 -20.22 1.93
C LEU A 78 2.96 -19.77 2.80
N ALA A 79 3.65 -18.77 2.30
CA ALA A 79 4.52 -17.93 3.10
C ALA A 79 3.82 -16.60 3.34
N CYS A 80 3.98 -16.03 4.53
CA CYS A 80 3.50 -14.68 4.81
C CYS A 80 4.55 -13.82 5.50
N ALA A 81 4.42 -12.53 5.31
CA ALA A 81 5.16 -11.51 6.04
C ALA A 81 4.27 -10.30 6.27
N GLY A 82 4.47 -9.61 7.37
CA GLY A 82 3.74 -8.39 7.66
C GLY A 82 4.51 -7.50 8.61
N ASP A 83 4.31 -6.21 8.43
CA ASP A 83 4.95 -5.15 9.19
C ASP A 83 4.05 -3.89 9.22
N ALA A 84 4.51 -2.87 9.94
CA ALA A 84 3.93 -1.53 9.79
C ALA A 84 4.12 -1.04 8.35
N ARG A 85 3.18 -0.29 7.81
CA ARG A 85 3.39 0.41 6.53
C ARG A 85 4.58 1.37 6.66
N PRO A 86 5.39 1.53 5.60
CA PRO A 86 6.56 2.44 5.65
C PRO A 86 6.20 3.88 5.99
N ASP A 87 4.99 4.33 5.64
CA ASP A 87 4.45 5.66 5.93
C ASP A 87 3.84 5.77 7.34
N GLY A 88 3.90 4.70 8.15
CA GLY A 88 3.31 4.65 9.49
C GLY A 88 1.78 4.66 9.51
N SER A 89 1.10 4.67 8.36
CA SER A 89 -0.35 4.87 8.28
C SER A 89 -1.18 3.61 8.54
N GLY A 90 -0.56 2.48 8.88
CA GLY A 90 -1.27 1.22 9.08
C GLY A 90 -0.38 -0.01 8.97
N LEU A 91 -0.96 -1.12 8.49
CA LEU A 91 -0.31 -2.41 8.32
C LEU A 91 -0.10 -2.76 6.86
N ARG A 92 0.99 -3.46 6.57
CA ARG A 92 1.21 -4.16 5.32
C ARG A 92 1.34 -5.66 5.58
N VAL A 93 0.60 -6.45 4.83
CA VAL A 93 0.61 -7.91 4.94
C VAL A 93 0.72 -8.52 3.56
N SER A 94 1.58 -9.49 3.40
CA SER A 94 1.81 -10.20 2.15
C SER A 94 1.73 -11.70 2.32
N PHE A 95 1.21 -12.36 1.30
CA PHE A 95 1.08 -13.80 1.21
C PHE A 95 1.59 -14.27 -0.14
N ALA A 96 2.28 -15.39 -0.16
CA ALA A 96 2.70 -16.06 -1.38
C ALA A 96 2.30 -17.52 -1.33
N GLY A 97 1.72 -18.02 -2.42
CA GLY A 97 1.23 -19.39 -2.51
C GLY A 97 1.09 -19.85 -3.95
N PRO A 98 0.61 -21.09 -4.18
CA PRO A 98 0.46 -21.64 -5.52
C PRO A 98 -0.61 -20.90 -6.31
N GLY A 99 -0.23 -20.47 -7.50
CA GLY A 99 -1.09 -19.80 -8.47
C GLY A 99 -1.32 -20.63 -9.74
N PRO A 100 -2.02 -20.08 -10.72
CA PRO A 100 -2.32 -20.75 -11.97
C PRO A 100 -1.06 -21.16 -12.74
N GLY A 101 -1.09 -22.32 -13.35
CA GLY A 101 0.02 -22.83 -14.18
C GLY A 101 1.31 -23.11 -13.40
N GLY A 102 1.21 -23.45 -12.11
CA GLY A 102 2.36 -23.77 -11.26
C GLY A 102 3.21 -22.55 -10.86
N ARG A 103 2.79 -21.33 -11.20
CA ARG A 103 3.47 -20.09 -10.83
C ARG A 103 3.14 -19.67 -9.41
N VAL A 104 4.02 -18.91 -8.78
CA VAL A 104 3.71 -18.32 -7.49
C VAL A 104 2.82 -17.09 -7.68
N LEU A 105 1.75 -17.01 -6.90
CA LEU A 105 0.89 -15.86 -6.81
C LEU A 105 1.12 -15.18 -5.46
N ARG A 106 1.26 -13.86 -5.45
CA ARG A 106 1.47 -13.05 -4.24
C ARG A 106 0.35 -12.03 -4.12
N LEU A 107 -0.15 -11.88 -2.90
CA LEU A 107 -1.10 -10.83 -2.55
C LEU A 107 -0.46 -9.94 -1.49
N VAL A 108 -0.49 -8.64 -1.70
CA VAL A 108 0.00 -7.65 -0.74
C VAL A 108 -1.14 -6.70 -0.40
N PHE A 109 -1.54 -6.70 0.86
CA PHE A 109 -2.58 -5.84 1.40
C PHE A 109 -1.92 -4.70 2.18
N GLY A 110 -2.26 -3.45 1.85
CA GLY A 110 -1.95 -2.29 2.64
C GLY A 110 -3.22 -1.81 3.34
N ILE A 111 -3.34 -2.03 4.64
CA ILE A 111 -4.53 -1.70 5.44
C ILE A 111 -4.25 -0.41 6.19
N ARG A 112 -4.89 0.67 5.77
CA ARG A 112 -4.72 1.99 6.37
C ARG A 112 -5.46 2.06 7.72
N SER A 113 -4.94 2.91 8.62
CA SER A 113 -5.53 3.14 9.95
C SER A 113 -5.66 1.88 10.83
N ALA A 114 -4.96 0.81 10.47
CA ALA A 114 -4.82 -0.36 11.33
C ALA A 114 -3.68 -0.11 12.33
N HIS A 115 -3.98 -0.16 13.61
CA HIS A 115 -3.02 0.06 14.69
C HIS A 115 -2.63 -1.24 15.36
N GLU A 116 -1.38 -1.35 15.79
CA GLU A 116 -0.86 -2.54 16.48
C GLU A 116 -1.77 -2.94 17.66
N GLY A 117 -2.14 -4.20 17.69
CA GLY A 117 -2.94 -4.80 18.77
C GLY A 117 -4.40 -4.34 18.85
N LYS A 118 -4.87 -3.51 17.91
CA LYS A 118 -6.24 -3.01 17.92
C LYS A 118 -7.09 -3.70 16.86
N PRO A 119 -8.34 -4.06 17.17
CA PRO A 119 -9.30 -4.46 16.14
C PRO A 119 -9.66 -3.26 15.27
N GLY A 120 -10.13 -3.53 14.05
CA GLY A 120 -10.55 -2.50 13.11
C GLY A 120 -11.79 -2.92 12.33
N ARG A 121 -12.52 -1.93 11.81
CA ARG A 121 -13.68 -2.11 10.93
C ARG A 121 -13.62 -1.10 9.80
N GLU A 122 -14.08 -1.51 8.62
CA GLU A 122 -14.23 -0.63 7.43
C GLU A 122 -12.95 0.13 7.11
N LEU A 123 -11.80 -0.54 7.26
CA LEU A 123 -10.50 0.08 7.05
C LEU A 123 -10.19 0.20 5.56
N PRO A 124 -9.83 1.40 5.08
CA PRO A 124 -9.38 1.60 3.71
C PRO A 124 -8.19 0.70 3.40
N THR A 125 -8.26 0.02 2.26
CA THR A 125 -7.28 -1.02 1.92
C THR A 125 -6.89 -0.91 0.46
N ASN A 126 -5.59 -0.99 0.17
CA ASN A 126 -5.08 -1.24 -1.16
C ASN A 126 -4.64 -2.70 -1.32
N LEU A 127 -4.59 -3.14 -2.55
CA LEU A 127 -4.19 -4.49 -2.90
C LEU A 127 -3.28 -4.49 -4.12
N THR A 128 -2.18 -5.24 -4.00
CA THR A 128 -1.34 -5.60 -5.13
C THR A 128 -1.34 -7.12 -5.29
N VAL A 129 -1.51 -7.59 -6.52
CA VAL A 129 -1.46 -9.01 -6.88
C VAL A 129 -0.32 -9.18 -7.89
N LEU A 130 0.63 -10.06 -7.55
CA LEU A 130 1.78 -10.35 -8.40
C LEU A 130 1.73 -11.82 -8.81
N LEU A 131 1.83 -12.08 -10.09
CA LEU A 131 1.97 -13.43 -10.63
C LEU A 131 3.40 -13.57 -11.18
N ASP A 132 4.13 -14.58 -10.74
CA ASP A 132 5.47 -14.87 -11.25
C ASP A 132 5.44 -14.95 -12.79
N GLY A 133 6.46 -14.38 -13.44
CA GLY A 133 6.46 -14.13 -14.87
C GLY A 133 6.09 -12.68 -15.24
N GLY A 134 6.04 -11.78 -14.22
CA GLY A 134 6.06 -10.34 -14.43
C GLY A 134 4.70 -9.63 -14.45
N ARG A 135 3.58 -10.34 -14.29
CA ARG A 135 2.26 -9.68 -14.25
C ARG A 135 1.97 -9.13 -12.87
N ILE A 136 1.74 -7.83 -12.80
CA ILE A 136 1.42 -7.10 -11.56
C ILE A 136 0.14 -6.33 -11.76
N PHE A 137 -0.81 -6.51 -10.83
CA PHE A 137 -2.05 -5.76 -10.77
C PHE A 137 -2.08 -4.98 -9.45
N ALA A 138 -2.41 -3.70 -9.51
CA ALA A 138 -2.48 -2.88 -8.31
C ALA A 138 -3.74 -2.01 -8.31
N THR A 139 -4.35 -1.87 -7.13
CA THR A 139 -5.32 -0.81 -6.88
C THR A 139 -4.55 0.48 -6.63
N GLN A 140 -4.92 1.55 -7.31
CA GLN A 140 -4.31 2.86 -7.07
C GLN A 140 -5.10 3.58 -5.95
N GLY A 141 -4.40 3.88 -4.84
CA GLY A 141 -5.02 4.47 -3.64
C GLY A 141 -5.53 3.45 -2.62
N ASP A 142 -5.77 3.93 -1.41
CA ASP A 142 -6.14 3.11 -0.26
C ASP A 142 -7.64 2.83 -0.14
N ASP A 143 -8.47 3.46 -0.97
CA ASP A 143 -9.93 3.45 -0.92
C ASP A 143 -10.60 2.48 -1.91
N LYS A 144 -9.82 1.64 -2.58
CA LYS A 144 -10.32 0.74 -3.64
C LYS A 144 -10.80 -0.60 -3.11
N CYS A 145 -10.33 -0.97 -1.93
CA CYS A 145 -10.80 -2.11 -1.17
C CYS A 145 -11.15 -1.67 0.25
N THR A 146 -11.94 -2.50 0.93
CA THR A 146 -12.28 -2.30 2.34
C THR A 146 -11.98 -3.57 3.11
N THR A 147 -11.25 -3.44 4.21
CA THR A 147 -11.17 -4.47 5.24
C THR A 147 -12.33 -4.27 6.21
N ASP A 148 -13.41 -5.07 6.07
CA ASP A 148 -14.61 -4.97 6.88
C ASP A 148 -14.35 -5.25 8.34
N GLN A 149 -13.48 -6.22 8.59
CA GLN A 149 -13.09 -6.62 9.93
C GLN A 149 -11.62 -6.97 9.96
N LEU A 150 -10.96 -6.48 11.00
CA LEU A 150 -9.60 -6.83 11.38
C LEU A 150 -9.59 -7.21 12.86
N SER A 151 -9.06 -8.36 13.19
CA SER A 151 -8.75 -8.76 14.57
C SER A 151 -7.27 -9.06 14.71
N GLN A 152 -6.74 -8.82 15.90
CA GLN A 152 -5.34 -9.05 16.21
C GLN A 152 -5.23 -9.81 17.55
N ARG A 153 -4.35 -10.81 17.60
CA ARG A 153 -4.01 -11.56 18.81
C ARG A 153 -2.51 -11.65 18.91
N GLN A 154 -1.96 -11.28 20.06
CA GLN A 154 -0.54 -11.35 20.29
C GLN A 154 -0.04 -12.80 20.23
N LEU A 155 1.11 -12.98 19.60
CA LEU A 155 1.84 -14.24 19.50
C LEU A 155 3.12 -14.16 20.32
N PRO A 156 3.68 -15.32 20.74
CA PRO A 156 5.04 -15.34 21.21
C PRO A 156 5.97 -14.70 20.16
N GLY A 157 6.77 -13.73 20.59
CA GLY A 157 7.72 -13.02 19.75
C GLY A 157 9.15 -13.37 20.10
N SER A 158 10.06 -13.03 19.19
CA SER A 158 11.50 -13.00 19.48
C SER A 158 11.86 -11.73 20.26
N PRO A 159 12.98 -11.70 21.03
CA PRO A 159 13.42 -10.49 21.70
C PRO A 159 13.48 -9.29 20.73
N GLY A 160 12.88 -8.18 21.13
CA GLY A 160 12.83 -6.96 20.32
C GLY A 160 11.78 -6.93 19.19
N LEU A 161 11.02 -8.03 19.00
CA LEU A 161 9.94 -8.11 18.01
C LEU A 161 8.61 -8.44 18.70
N ARG A 162 7.59 -7.65 18.42
CA ARG A 162 6.22 -7.94 18.84
C ARG A 162 5.51 -8.59 17.67
N ALA A 163 5.08 -9.84 17.84
CA ALA A 163 4.41 -10.61 16.81
C ALA A 163 2.90 -10.68 17.07
N TRP A 164 2.12 -10.57 16.03
CA TRP A 164 0.67 -10.62 16.08
C TRP A 164 0.13 -11.56 15.00
N ARG A 165 -0.78 -12.44 15.39
CA ARG A 165 -1.70 -13.05 14.45
C ARG A 165 -2.73 -11.99 14.07
N ILE A 166 -2.84 -11.71 12.80
CA ILE A 166 -3.94 -10.91 12.28
C ILE A 166 -4.90 -11.81 11.52
N GLN A 167 -6.18 -11.50 11.62
CA GLN A 167 -7.21 -12.06 10.74
C GLN A 167 -8.03 -10.91 10.19
N ALA A 168 -8.19 -10.88 8.87
CA ALA A 168 -8.92 -9.83 8.18
C ALA A 168 -9.78 -10.40 7.09
N ARG A 169 -10.95 -9.78 6.88
CA ARG A 169 -11.84 -10.07 5.75
C ARG A 169 -12.34 -8.79 5.13
N GLY A 170 -12.59 -8.84 3.83
CA GLY A 170 -13.05 -7.67 3.10
C GLY A 170 -13.24 -7.94 1.62
N PHE A 171 -13.34 -6.87 0.84
CA PHE A 171 -13.56 -6.90 -0.60
C PHE A 171 -12.99 -5.67 -1.29
N CYS A 172 -12.87 -5.74 -2.62
CA CYS A 172 -12.56 -4.58 -3.45
C CYS A 172 -13.79 -4.20 -4.27
N VAL A 173 -14.08 -2.90 -4.34
CA VAL A 173 -15.16 -2.35 -5.18
C VAL A 173 -14.65 -1.90 -6.54
N THR A 174 -13.36 -1.64 -6.64
CA THR A 174 -12.70 -1.18 -7.87
C THR A 174 -11.67 -2.21 -8.33
N PRO A 175 -11.61 -2.50 -9.63
CA PRO A 175 -10.58 -3.38 -10.17
C PRO A 175 -9.16 -2.86 -9.94
N ALA A 176 -8.24 -3.78 -9.70
CA ALA A 176 -6.81 -3.56 -9.78
C ALA A 176 -6.37 -3.61 -11.24
N ASN A 177 -5.71 -2.56 -11.72
CA ASN A 177 -5.21 -2.48 -13.09
C ASN A 177 -3.83 -3.14 -13.20
N ALA A 178 -3.54 -3.74 -14.34
CA ALA A 178 -2.21 -4.19 -14.65
C ALA A 178 -1.26 -2.98 -14.76
N ILE A 179 -0.05 -3.09 -14.20
CA ILE A 179 0.95 -2.01 -14.26
C ILE A 179 1.47 -1.82 -15.69
N ASP A 180 1.49 -2.88 -16.47
CA ASP A 180 1.83 -2.87 -17.89
C ASP A 180 0.73 -2.31 -18.82
N GLY A 181 -0.40 -1.90 -18.25
CA GLY A 181 -1.54 -1.36 -18.99
C GLY A 181 -2.46 -2.39 -19.64
N THR A 182 -2.16 -3.68 -19.53
CA THR A 182 -2.91 -4.75 -20.19
C THR A 182 -3.79 -5.56 -19.25
N GLY A 183 -5.02 -5.13 -19.08
CA GLY A 183 -6.04 -5.86 -18.33
C GLY A 183 -6.21 -5.39 -16.89
N ARG A 184 -7.20 -5.98 -16.24
CA ARG A 184 -7.60 -5.68 -14.87
C ARG A 184 -8.15 -6.92 -14.19
N ILE A 185 -8.07 -6.93 -12.87
CA ILE A 185 -8.67 -7.97 -12.03
C ILE A 185 -9.52 -7.33 -10.95
N LEU A 186 -10.58 -8.02 -10.53
CA LEU A 186 -11.36 -7.66 -9.35
C LEU A 186 -11.19 -8.75 -8.30
N VAL A 187 -10.78 -8.36 -7.09
CA VAL A 187 -10.79 -9.21 -5.91
C VAL A 187 -12.07 -8.94 -5.14
N SER A 188 -13.13 -9.65 -5.50
CA SER A 188 -14.48 -9.40 -4.99
C SER A 188 -14.65 -9.79 -3.52
N ARG A 189 -13.77 -10.62 -2.99
CA ARG A 189 -13.72 -11.01 -1.58
C ARG A 189 -12.33 -11.52 -1.22
N PHE A 190 -11.90 -11.20 -0.01
CA PHE A 190 -10.74 -11.81 0.63
C PHE A 190 -11.02 -12.09 2.11
N ASP A 191 -10.36 -13.13 2.61
CA ASP A 191 -10.35 -13.54 4.02
C ASP A 191 -9.00 -14.22 4.28
N PHE A 192 -8.27 -13.76 5.29
CA PHE A 192 -6.96 -14.30 5.59
C PHE A 192 -6.60 -14.26 7.07
N ALA A 193 -5.69 -15.15 7.46
CA ALA A 193 -4.98 -15.07 8.73
C ALA A 193 -3.48 -15.22 8.49
N GLY A 194 -2.70 -14.34 9.08
CA GLY A 194 -1.26 -14.30 8.91
C GLY A 194 -0.54 -13.66 10.09
N ARG A 195 0.78 -13.56 9.98
CA ARG A 195 1.68 -13.01 10.99
C ARG A 195 2.13 -11.61 10.58
N VAL A 196 2.10 -10.70 11.54
CA VAL A 196 2.68 -9.36 11.44
C VAL A 196 3.67 -9.17 12.58
N GLU A 197 4.79 -8.52 12.28
CA GLU A 197 5.84 -8.24 13.26
C GLU A 197 6.11 -6.74 13.31
N PHE A 198 6.22 -6.23 14.52
CA PHE A 198 6.60 -4.85 14.78
C PHE A 198 7.95 -4.83 15.48
N SER A 199 8.87 -4.04 14.95
CA SER A 199 10.14 -3.71 15.57
C SER A 199 10.04 -2.41 16.34
N GLY A 200 10.91 -2.24 17.35
CA GLY A 200 10.97 -1.02 18.15
C GLY A 200 10.22 -1.09 19.48
N ARG A 201 10.39 -0.05 20.28
CA ARG A 201 9.69 0.09 21.58
C ARG A 201 8.27 0.53 21.32
N GLY A 202 7.31 -0.16 21.91
CA GLY A 202 5.92 0.29 22.02
C GLY A 202 5.79 1.47 22.93
#